data_687c37a37879a33102c83268f6800630
#
_entry.id   687c37a37879a33102c83268f6800630
#
_cell.length_a   1.000
_cell.length_b   1.000
_cell.length_c   1.000
_cell.angle_alpha   90.00
_cell.angle_beta   90.00
_cell.angle_gamma   90.00
#
_symmetry.space_group_name_H-M   'P 1'
#
loop_
_entity.id
_entity.type
_entity.pdbx_description
1 polymer ?
#
loop_
_entity_poly.entity_id
_entity_poly.type
_entity_poly.pdbx_seq_one_letter_code
_entity_poly.pdbx_strand_id
1 'polypeptide(L)'
;KINVQVTINDIPSGEYADKANLALANNEINLLWTASWMGTIGTNDLYKANAAYDITDLLPGTTLYSAMPESIWTASRYDGKDLYVPIYKEAYEGYDLRFPEGYATEFGLDTASIKELKDLEPYLEWCKTEKGLKYPYLVAKTAMFFRYYIDKYDFFDGANSLFAVDRATDTVVNPTLTQDYLDFCTLMCEWGEKGYISEDEITKTTSDTVSQSQDWGVAWWTCVPGDESNSESRDLQEEVFVEGFTGKYAHSTTTLGSCFAITANSTEEQAKACIDFLGLLYTDTTVADLYTYGIQDVDYTLDADGKVTPNNEKYGHAAWESTSVVPLTLCSGEPDDKVQIYQDMNGQAKASCAAGFRFNVAPVEAQYAACTNVFDQYGFVLELGGYAASDVESIIAEYNAALDEAGYQDVLAEFSKQYEDWKASK
;
A
#
# COMPACT_ATOMS: atom_id res chain seq x y z
N LYS A 1 7.85 -31.54 9.46
CA LYS A 1 6.81 -31.18 10.43
C LYS A 1 5.41 -31.57 9.91
N ILE A 2 5.09 -31.28 8.64
CA ILE A 2 3.77 -31.51 8.02
C ILE A 2 3.82 -32.51 6.84
N ASN A 3 4.93 -33.12 6.54
CA ASN A 3 5.11 -34.09 5.43
C ASN A 3 4.62 -33.57 4.05
N VAL A 4 4.84 -32.29 3.77
CA VAL A 4 4.51 -31.61 2.50
C VAL A 4 5.82 -31.22 1.83
N GLN A 5 5.91 -31.44 0.52
CA GLN A 5 6.97 -30.91 -0.31
C GLN A 5 6.53 -29.56 -0.89
N VAL A 6 7.30 -28.53 -0.63
CA VAL A 6 7.09 -27.18 -1.15
C VAL A 6 8.12 -26.89 -2.24
N THR A 7 7.65 -26.40 -3.38
CA THR A 7 8.52 -25.86 -4.44
C THR A 7 8.25 -24.35 -4.52
N ILE A 8 9.27 -23.54 -4.37
CA ILE A 8 9.20 -22.08 -4.45
C ILE A 8 9.63 -21.67 -5.85
N ASN A 9 8.80 -20.92 -6.54
CA ASN A 9 9.13 -20.26 -7.79
C ASN A 9 9.39 -18.78 -7.47
N ASP A 10 10.64 -18.44 -7.26
CA ASP A 10 11.05 -17.06 -7.00
C ASP A 10 11.09 -16.29 -8.33
N ILE A 11 10.31 -15.21 -8.41
CA ILE A 11 10.15 -14.42 -9.63
C ILE A 11 10.52 -12.96 -9.31
N PRO A 12 11.44 -12.35 -10.07
CA PRO A 12 11.78 -10.94 -9.88
C PRO A 12 10.55 -10.02 -9.95
N SER A 13 10.48 -9.02 -9.08
CA SER A 13 9.34 -8.12 -8.92
C SER A 13 8.82 -7.54 -10.24
N GLY A 14 9.71 -7.08 -11.14
CA GLY A 14 9.32 -6.51 -12.44
C GLY A 14 8.67 -7.49 -13.42
N GLU A 15 8.76 -8.81 -13.17
CA GLU A 15 8.18 -9.86 -14.02
C GLU A 15 7.10 -10.66 -13.30
N TYR A 16 6.88 -10.36 -12.02
CA TYR A 16 6.06 -11.19 -11.13
C TYR A 16 4.61 -11.31 -11.62
N ALA A 17 3.94 -10.18 -11.88
CA ALA A 17 2.53 -10.18 -12.26
C ALA A 17 2.26 -10.99 -13.53
N ASP A 18 3.10 -10.83 -14.56
CA ASP A 18 2.93 -11.54 -15.84
C ASP A 18 3.20 -13.03 -15.70
N LYS A 19 4.30 -13.40 -15.03
CA LYS A 19 4.67 -14.82 -14.86
C LYS A 19 3.71 -15.56 -13.93
N ALA A 20 3.29 -14.93 -12.83
CA ALA A 20 2.33 -15.52 -11.91
C ALA A 20 0.96 -15.69 -12.57
N ASN A 21 0.50 -14.71 -13.38
CA ASN A 21 -0.74 -14.84 -14.15
C ASN A 21 -0.66 -16.01 -15.15
N LEU A 22 0.47 -16.18 -15.84
CA LEU A 22 0.69 -17.29 -16.75
C LEU A 22 0.68 -18.64 -16.02
N ALA A 23 1.38 -18.74 -14.89
CA ALA A 23 1.41 -19.96 -14.07
C ALA A 23 0.04 -20.33 -13.51
N LEU A 24 -0.76 -19.31 -13.10
CA LEU A 24 -2.14 -19.48 -12.68
C LEU A 24 -3.02 -20.02 -13.82
N ALA A 25 -2.93 -19.41 -15.01
CA ALA A 25 -3.69 -19.83 -16.18
C ALA A 25 -3.35 -21.26 -16.64
N ASN A 26 -2.11 -21.69 -16.44
CA ASN A 26 -1.62 -23.03 -16.79
C ASN A 26 -1.85 -24.06 -15.66
N ASN A 27 -2.40 -23.70 -14.51
CA ASN A 27 -2.56 -24.56 -13.33
C ASN A 27 -1.22 -25.12 -12.79
N GLU A 28 -0.16 -24.31 -12.80
CA GLU A 28 1.18 -24.71 -12.40
C GLU A 28 1.48 -24.42 -10.93
N ILE A 29 0.61 -23.64 -10.26
CA ILE A 29 0.78 -23.20 -8.88
C ILE A 29 -0.45 -23.51 -8.03
N ASN A 30 -0.25 -23.79 -6.74
CA ASN A 30 -1.31 -23.99 -5.76
C ASN A 30 -1.43 -22.84 -4.77
N LEU A 31 -0.37 -22.08 -4.58
CA LEU A 31 -0.27 -20.94 -3.67
C LEU A 31 0.42 -19.80 -4.40
N LEU A 32 -0.13 -18.60 -4.28
CA LEU A 32 0.44 -17.41 -4.88
C LEU A 32 0.38 -16.26 -3.89
N TRP A 33 1.42 -15.42 -3.85
CA TRP A 33 1.39 -14.14 -3.16
C TRP A 33 0.59 -13.12 -3.99
N THR A 34 -0.18 -12.26 -3.32
CA THR A 34 -0.95 -11.19 -3.96
C THR A 34 -1.20 -10.04 -2.98
N ALA A 35 -1.75 -8.95 -3.49
CA ALA A 35 -2.10 -7.79 -2.68
C ALA A 35 -3.31 -7.03 -3.26
N SER A 36 -4.01 -6.29 -2.41
CA SER A 36 -5.18 -5.50 -2.80
C SER A 36 -4.85 -4.34 -3.76
N TRP A 37 -3.62 -3.84 -3.72
CA TRP A 37 -3.12 -2.73 -4.55
C TRP A 37 -2.56 -3.19 -5.91
N MET A 38 -2.41 -4.49 -6.13
CA MET A 38 -1.99 -5.02 -7.43
C MET A 38 -3.13 -4.89 -8.45
N GLY A 39 -2.77 -4.58 -9.70
CA GLY A 39 -3.68 -4.67 -10.83
C GLY A 39 -3.87 -6.13 -11.25
N THR A 40 -3.16 -6.58 -12.28
CA THR A 40 -3.18 -8.00 -12.70
C THR A 40 -2.81 -8.91 -11.54
N ILE A 41 -3.62 -9.97 -11.31
CA ILE A 41 -3.52 -10.91 -10.18
C ILE A 41 -3.74 -10.29 -8.79
N GLY A 42 -4.20 -9.04 -8.69
CA GLY A 42 -4.64 -8.46 -7.43
C GLY A 42 -5.85 -9.18 -6.83
N THR A 43 -6.11 -8.95 -5.55
CA THR A 43 -7.22 -9.67 -4.86
C THR A 43 -8.57 -9.49 -5.55
N ASN A 44 -8.86 -8.29 -6.07
CA ASN A 44 -10.10 -8.03 -6.81
C ASN A 44 -10.18 -8.79 -8.14
N ASP A 45 -9.06 -8.89 -8.87
CA ASP A 45 -9.03 -9.61 -10.14
C ASP A 45 -9.15 -11.12 -9.94
N LEU A 46 -8.46 -11.67 -8.93
CA LEU A 46 -8.60 -13.08 -8.57
C LEU A 46 -10.02 -13.42 -8.11
N TYR A 47 -10.68 -12.50 -7.36
CA TYR A 47 -12.07 -12.66 -6.95
C TYR A 47 -13.02 -12.68 -8.17
N LYS A 48 -12.93 -11.69 -9.07
CA LYS A 48 -13.75 -11.63 -10.30
C LYS A 48 -13.56 -12.86 -11.21
N ALA A 49 -12.33 -13.33 -11.32
CA ALA A 49 -11.99 -14.51 -12.10
C ALA A 49 -12.38 -15.84 -11.41
N ASN A 50 -12.88 -15.81 -10.16
CA ASN A 50 -13.06 -17.00 -9.31
C ASN A 50 -11.79 -17.86 -9.26
N ALA A 51 -10.63 -17.23 -9.18
CA ALA A 51 -9.32 -17.88 -9.22
C ALA A 51 -8.77 -18.24 -7.84
N ALA A 52 -9.39 -17.77 -6.76
CA ALA A 52 -9.04 -18.12 -5.38
C ALA A 52 -9.95 -19.23 -4.84
N TYR A 53 -9.36 -20.18 -4.11
CA TYR A 53 -10.06 -21.27 -3.45
C TYR A 53 -10.76 -20.73 -2.18
N ASP A 54 -12.03 -21.11 -1.97
CA ASP A 54 -12.78 -20.79 -0.76
C ASP A 54 -12.30 -21.69 0.39
N ILE A 55 -11.56 -21.12 1.33
CA ILE A 55 -10.98 -21.83 2.47
C ILE A 55 -11.79 -21.68 3.76
N THR A 56 -12.96 -21.04 3.71
CA THR A 56 -13.78 -20.71 4.88
C THR A 56 -14.03 -21.91 5.79
N ASP A 57 -14.41 -23.04 5.21
CA ASP A 57 -14.71 -24.27 5.96
C ASP A 57 -13.46 -25.07 6.37
N LEU A 58 -12.29 -24.74 5.80
CA LEU A 58 -11.02 -25.42 6.06
C LEU A 58 -10.19 -24.76 7.17
N LEU A 59 -10.44 -23.48 7.47
CA LEU A 59 -9.66 -22.69 8.42
C LEU A 59 -9.94 -23.01 9.90
N PRO A 60 -11.21 -23.21 10.35
CA PRO A 60 -11.51 -23.37 11.76
C PRO A 60 -10.73 -24.52 12.40
N GLY A 61 -10.07 -24.22 13.54
CA GLY A 61 -9.27 -25.21 14.29
C GLY A 61 -7.87 -25.47 13.74
N THR A 62 -7.46 -24.79 12.66
CA THR A 62 -6.07 -24.87 12.16
C THR A 62 -5.12 -23.98 12.95
N THR A 63 -3.81 -24.30 12.90
CA THR A 63 -2.76 -23.45 13.44
C THR A 63 -2.74 -22.08 12.76
N LEU A 64 -2.98 -22.05 11.45
CA LEU A 64 -3.03 -20.81 10.68
C LEU A 64 -4.12 -19.86 11.18
N TYR A 65 -5.34 -20.37 11.39
CA TYR A 65 -6.45 -19.54 11.88
C TYR A 65 -6.14 -18.91 13.24
N SER A 66 -5.52 -19.70 14.13
CA SER A 66 -5.15 -19.26 15.49
C SER A 66 -3.95 -18.30 15.52
N ALA A 67 -3.21 -18.16 14.41
CA ALA A 67 -2.01 -17.31 14.33
C ALA A 67 -2.33 -15.81 14.21
N MET A 68 -3.60 -15.46 13.91
CA MET A 68 -4.03 -14.07 13.75
C MET A 68 -5.32 -13.78 14.53
N PRO A 69 -5.54 -12.52 14.94
CA PRO A 69 -6.82 -12.10 15.52
C PRO A 69 -8.01 -12.32 14.58
N GLU A 70 -9.17 -12.70 15.12
CA GLU A 70 -10.42 -12.84 14.35
C GLU A 70 -10.80 -11.58 13.55
N SER A 71 -10.45 -10.40 14.07
CA SER A 71 -10.70 -9.12 13.39
C SER A 71 -9.98 -9.02 12.04
N ILE A 72 -8.79 -9.60 11.92
CA ILE A 72 -8.03 -9.63 10.66
C ILE A 72 -8.74 -10.53 9.64
N TRP A 73 -9.17 -11.73 10.05
CA TRP A 73 -9.94 -12.63 9.18
C TRP A 73 -11.25 -11.99 8.73
N THR A 74 -12.01 -11.39 9.66
CA THR A 74 -13.28 -10.73 9.35
C THR A 74 -13.09 -9.57 8.36
N ALA A 75 -12.06 -8.76 8.53
CA ALA A 75 -11.78 -7.63 7.64
C ALA A 75 -11.28 -8.05 6.25
N SER A 76 -10.72 -9.27 6.11
CA SER A 76 -10.19 -9.77 4.83
C SER A 76 -11.23 -10.48 3.95
N ARG A 77 -12.42 -10.78 4.46
CA ARG A 77 -13.47 -11.55 3.77
C ARG A 77 -14.00 -10.83 2.52
N TYR A 78 -14.28 -11.62 1.50
CA TYR A 78 -15.04 -11.25 0.31
C TYR A 78 -16.39 -11.97 0.34
N ASP A 79 -17.49 -11.22 0.39
CA ASP A 79 -18.86 -11.76 0.49
C ASP A 79 -19.01 -12.84 1.59
N GLY A 80 -18.39 -12.58 2.74
CA GLY A 80 -18.40 -13.49 3.89
C GLY A 80 -17.49 -14.73 3.77
N LYS A 81 -16.70 -14.82 2.70
CA LYS A 81 -15.78 -15.93 2.44
C LYS A 81 -14.33 -15.57 2.74
N ASP A 82 -13.60 -16.51 3.29
CA ASP A 82 -12.16 -16.44 3.43
C ASP A 82 -11.52 -16.98 2.14
N LEU A 83 -11.12 -16.06 1.24
CA LEU A 83 -10.48 -16.37 -0.05
C LEU A 83 -8.97 -16.14 -0.02
N TYR A 84 -8.49 -15.40 0.96
CA TYR A 84 -7.09 -14.97 1.10
C TYR A 84 -6.62 -15.19 2.52
N VAL A 85 -5.32 -15.43 2.65
CA VAL A 85 -4.62 -15.50 3.94
C VAL A 85 -3.84 -14.20 4.10
N PRO A 86 -4.31 -13.25 4.93
CA PRO A 86 -3.59 -12.00 5.18
C PRO A 86 -2.19 -12.25 5.76
N ILE A 87 -1.22 -11.44 5.39
CA ILE A 87 0.03 -11.37 6.12
C ILE A 87 -0.19 -10.43 7.32
N TYR A 88 -0.01 -10.96 8.53
CA TYR A 88 -0.22 -10.18 9.75
C TYR A 88 0.96 -9.22 9.97
N LYS A 89 0.70 -7.98 9.71
CA LYS A 89 1.58 -6.82 9.84
C LYS A 89 0.75 -5.59 10.20
N GLU A 90 1.12 -4.38 9.81
CA GLU A 90 0.22 -3.23 9.92
C GLU A 90 -1.09 -3.51 9.14
N ALA A 91 -2.22 -3.37 9.83
CA ALA A 91 -3.56 -3.59 9.31
C ALA A 91 -4.36 -2.28 9.21
N TYR A 92 -3.65 -1.19 8.96
CA TYR A 92 -4.19 0.14 8.78
C TYR A 92 -3.48 0.83 7.62
N GLU A 93 -4.10 1.88 7.12
CA GLU A 93 -3.48 2.83 6.21
C GLU A 93 -3.23 4.15 6.96
N GLY A 94 -2.06 4.70 6.76
CA GLY A 94 -1.61 5.96 7.29
C GLY A 94 -0.29 6.34 6.65
N TYR A 95 0.03 7.62 6.63
CA TYR A 95 1.19 8.12 5.91
C TYR A 95 2.06 9.00 6.78
N ASP A 96 3.36 8.80 6.61
CA ASP A 96 4.45 9.57 7.19
C ASP A 96 5.11 10.43 6.12
N LEU A 97 5.93 11.37 6.55
CA LEU A 97 6.91 12.03 5.69
C LEU A 97 8.30 11.58 6.12
N ARG A 98 9.17 11.28 5.16
CA ARG A 98 10.55 10.84 5.38
C ARG A 98 11.54 11.77 4.72
N PHE A 99 12.70 11.93 5.34
CA PHE A 99 13.74 12.86 4.94
C PHE A 99 15.10 12.19 5.08
N PRO A 100 16.04 12.35 4.12
CA PRO A 100 17.43 11.95 4.33
C PRO A 100 17.99 12.67 5.57
N GLU A 101 18.49 11.91 6.55
CA GLU A 101 18.94 12.45 7.84
C GLU A 101 20.02 13.52 7.68
N GLY A 102 20.96 13.30 6.75
CA GLY A 102 22.03 14.25 6.46
C GLY A 102 21.50 15.63 6.06
N TYR A 103 20.47 15.70 5.22
CA TYR A 103 19.86 16.95 4.80
C TYR A 103 18.98 17.56 5.89
N ALA A 104 18.22 16.72 6.58
CA ALA A 104 17.40 17.17 7.72
C ALA A 104 18.25 17.81 8.81
N THR A 105 19.38 17.19 9.17
CA THR A 105 20.34 17.70 10.16
C THR A 105 21.01 18.98 9.69
N GLU A 106 21.48 19.06 8.45
CA GLU A 106 22.16 20.25 7.91
C GLU A 106 21.21 21.45 7.83
N PHE A 107 19.95 21.23 7.46
CA PHE A 107 18.94 22.28 7.47
C PHE A 107 18.53 22.69 8.90
N GLY A 108 18.66 21.79 9.87
CA GLY A 108 18.14 21.95 11.23
C GLY A 108 16.62 21.73 11.29
N LEU A 109 16.15 20.70 10.57
CA LEU A 109 14.74 20.37 10.48
C LEU A 109 14.18 20.00 11.86
N ASP A 110 13.13 20.71 12.29
CA ASP A 110 12.30 20.33 13.42
C ASP A 110 11.06 19.58 12.90
N THR A 111 11.11 18.26 12.92
CA THR A 111 9.99 17.41 12.46
C THR A 111 8.71 17.68 13.25
N ALA A 112 8.80 18.09 14.51
CA ALA A 112 7.64 18.42 15.32
C ALA A 112 6.93 19.72 14.88
N SER A 113 7.59 20.56 14.08
CA SER A 113 6.99 21.79 13.53
C SER A 113 6.13 21.54 12.28
N ILE A 114 6.31 20.40 11.62
CA ILE A 114 5.59 20.05 10.38
C ILE A 114 4.21 19.49 10.74
N LYS A 115 3.15 20.22 10.37
CA LYS A 115 1.76 19.86 10.63
C LYS A 115 0.93 19.76 9.36
N GLU A 116 1.32 20.47 8.32
CA GLU A 116 0.69 20.45 7.02
C GLU A 116 1.75 20.50 5.90
N LEU A 117 1.39 20.13 4.68
CA LEU A 117 2.34 20.11 3.56
C LEU A 117 3.05 21.45 3.35
N LYS A 118 2.35 22.55 3.57
CA LYS A 118 2.92 23.90 3.36
C LYS A 118 4.07 24.21 4.31
N ASP A 119 4.13 23.56 5.47
CA ASP A 119 5.25 23.71 6.42
C ASP A 119 6.58 23.19 5.83
N LEU A 120 6.53 22.38 4.77
CA LEU A 120 7.71 21.89 4.06
C LEU A 120 8.38 22.95 3.19
N GLU A 121 7.70 24.03 2.79
CA GLU A 121 8.20 24.97 1.79
C GLU A 121 9.61 25.54 2.10
N PRO A 122 9.94 25.94 3.34
CA PRO A 122 11.30 26.43 3.64
C PRO A 122 12.37 25.37 3.39
N TYR A 123 12.08 24.10 3.69
CA TYR A 123 12.99 22.99 3.46
C TYR A 123 13.10 22.66 1.96
N LEU A 124 11.98 22.64 1.23
CA LEU A 124 11.96 22.39 -0.21
C LEU A 124 12.75 23.46 -0.98
N GLU A 125 12.60 24.74 -0.60
CA GLU A 125 13.37 25.82 -1.20
C GLU A 125 14.86 25.65 -0.93
N TRP A 126 15.26 25.29 0.29
CA TRP A 126 16.65 25.02 0.65
C TRP A 126 17.20 23.81 -0.13
N CYS A 127 16.45 22.73 -0.24
CA CYS A 127 16.81 21.55 -1.04
C CYS A 127 17.11 21.92 -2.49
N LYS A 128 16.26 22.78 -3.08
CA LYS A 128 16.42 23.25 -4.44
C LYS A 128 17.61 24.20 -4.61
N THR A 129 17.69 25.24 -3.77
CA THR A 129 18.62 26.36 -3.99
C THR A 129 20.01 26.12 -3.42
N GLU A 130 20.12 25.53 -2.24
CA GLU A 130 21.39 25.32 -1.56
C GLU A 130 21.98 23.94 -1.87
N LYS A 131 21.14 22.92 -2.03
CA LYS A 131 21.58 21.55 -2.34
C LYS A 131 21.53 21.23 -3.82
N GLY A 132 20.70 21.93 -4.62
CA GLY A 132 20.54 21.68 -6.04
C GLY A 132 19.90 20.35 -6.36
N LEU A 133 19.06 19.81 -5.46
CA LEU A 133 18.44 18.51 -5.63
C LEU A 133 17.45 18.53 -6.80
N LYS A 134 17.43 17.45 -7.57
CA LYS A 134 16.49 17.27 -8.67
C LYS A 134 15.07 17.02 -8.17
N TYR A 135 14.92 16.37 -7.01
CA TYR A 135 13.65 16.00 -6.40
C TYR A 135 13.52 16.58 -4.98
N PRO A 136 13.38 17.90 -4.81
CA PRO A 136 13.13 18.47 -3.47
C PRO A 136 11.97 17.75 -2.79
N TYR A 137 10.88 17.50 -3.51
CA TYR A 137 9.75 16.67 -3.11
C TYR A 137 9.62 15.47 -4.06
N LEU A 138 9.84 14.26 -3.55
CA LEU A 138 9.77 13.01 -4.30
C LEU A 138 8.41 12.35 -4.07
N VAL A 139 7.61 12.23 -5.12
CA VAL A 139 6.28 11.60 -5.09
C VAL A 139 6.24 10.20 -5.70
N ALA A 140 7.32 9.78 -6.37
CA ALA A 140 7.51 8.46 -6.97
C ALA A 140 6.38 8.09 -7.95
N LYS A 141 6.03 9.00 -8.85
CA LYS A 141 4.99 8.83 -9.90
C LYS A 141 3.60 8.48 -9.38
N THR A 142 3.27 8.86 -8.17
CA THR A 142 2.04 8.45 -7.53
C THR A 142 1.13 9.64 -7.25
N ALA A 143 -0.16 9.53 -7.54
CA ALA A 143 -1.16 10.50 -7.11
C ALA A 143 -1.18 10.61 -5.58
N MET A 144 -1.43 11.81 -5.07
CA MET A 144 -1.13 12.15 -3.69
C MET A 144 -2.34 12.57 -2.86
N PHE A 145 -3.42 13.03 -3.50
CA PHE A 145 -4.58 13.57 -2.78
C PHE A 145 -5.13 12.56 -1.77
N PHE A 146 -5.37 11.32 -2.19
CA PHE A 146 -5.96 10.30 -1.32
C PHE A 146 -5.08 10.02 -0.08
N ARG A 147 -3.76 10.16 -0.17
CA ARG A 147 -2.87 9.93 0.97
C ARG A 147 -3.00 11.00 2.03
N TYR A 148 -2.97 12.27 1.62
CA TYR A 148 -2.97 13.38 2.57
C TYR A 148 -4.36 13.72 3.11
N TYR A 149 -5.42 13.22 2.46
CA TYR A 149 -6.79 13.46 2.90
C TYR A 149 -7.48 12.23 3.47
N ILE A 150 -6.71 11.18 3.82
CA ILE A 150 -7.23 9.97 4.47
C ILE A 150 -7.92 10.26 5.82
N ASP A 151 -7.56 11.35 6.51
CA ASP A 151 -8.21 11.78 7.74
C ASP A 151 -9.67 12.24 7.52
N LYS A 152 -10.00 12.65 6.31
CA LYS A 152 -11.31 13.17 5.96
C LYS A 152 -12.14 12.23 5.12
N TYR A 153 -11.49 11.47 4.26
CA TYR A 153 -12.16 10.61 3.28
C TYR A 153 -11.67 9.16 3.33
N ASP A 154 -12.60 8.23 3.09
CA ASP A 154 -12.28 6.85 2.71
C ASP A 154 -12.28 6.72 1.20
N PHE A 155 -11.16 6.31 0.62
CA PHE A 155 -10.99 6.08 -0.81
C PHE A 155 -11.06 4.58 -1.13
N PHE A 156 -11.55 4.22 -2.32
CA PHE A 156 -11.84 2.82 -2.69
C PHE A 156 -11.28 2.40 -4.05
N ASP A 157 -10.77 3.33 -4.82
CA ASP A 157 -10.22 3.12 -6.16
C ASP A 157 -8.69 3.30 -6.22
N GLY A 158 -8.02 3.16 -5.09
CA GLY A 158 -6.59 3.35 -4.99
C GLY A 158 -6.19 4.79 -5.26
N ALA A 159 -5.25 4.98 -6.19
CA ALA A 159 -4.68 6.28 -6.49
C ALA A 159 -5.56 7.20 -7.36
N ASN A 160 -6.72 6.75 -7.84
CA ASN A 160 -7.49 7.53 -8.83
C ASN A 160 -8.37 8.63 -8.23
N SER A 161 -8.68 8.57 -6.95
CA SER A 161 -9.49 9.56 -6.22
C SER A 161 -10.84 9.91 -6.89
N LEU A 162 -11.41 8.95 -7.64
CA LEU A 162 -12.64 9.18 -8.40
C LEU A 162 -13.88 9.32 -7.51
N PHE A 163 -13.92 8.59 -6.40
CA PHE A 163 -14.98 8.65 -5.41
C PHE A 163 -14.46 8.31 -4.02
N ALA A 164 -15.13 8.83 -3.03
CA ALA A 164 -14.79 8.59 -1.63
C ALA A 164 -16.04 8.63 -0.75
N VAL A 165 -15.91 8.20 0.49
CA VAL A 165 -16.88 8.42 1.55
C VAL A 165 -16.33 9.46 2.51
N ASP A 166 -17.06 10.54 2.74
CA ASP A 166 -16.73 11.52 3.76
C ASP A 166 -16.95 10.90 5.14
N ARG A 167 -15.89 10.85 5.96
CA ARG A 167 -15.91 10.17 7.27
C ARG A 167 -16.79 10.85 8.30
N ALA A 168 -17.00 12.16 8.18
CA ALA A 168 -17.80 12.92 9.14
C ALA A 168 -19.30 12.75 8.89
N THR A 169 -19.69 12.60 7.64
CA THR A 169 -21.10 12.54 7.22
C THR A 169 -21.56 11.16 6.81
N ASP A 170 -20.63 10.22 6.61
CA ASP A 170 -20.88 8.86 6.09
C ASP A 170 -21.64 8.90 4.73
N THR A 171 -21.23 9.84 3.87
CA THR A 171 -21.84 10.06 2.55
C THR A 171 -20.83 9.92 1.43
N VAL A 172 -21.27 9.37 0.31
CA VAL A 172 -20.48 9.30 -0.91
C VAL A 172 -20.29 10.71 -1.49
N VAL A 173 -19.05 11.02 -1.86
CA VAL A 173 -18.67 12.31 -2.44
C VAL A 173 -17.85 12.12 -3.71
N ASN A 174 -17.93 13.11 -4.62
CA ASN A 174 -16.94 13.31 -5.66
C ASN A 174 -15.81 14.18 -5.09
N PRO A 175 -14.62 13.65 -4.84
CA PRO A 175 -13.52 14.43 -4.26
C PRO A 175 -13.13 15.64 -5.12
N THR A 176 -13.17 15.51 -6.45
CA THR A 176 -12.73 16.55 -7.39
C THR A 176 -13.57 17.82 -7.37
N LEU A 177 -14.77 17.76 -6.77
CA LEU A 177 -15.66 18.90 -6.58
C LEU A 177 -15.52 19.55 -5.19
N THR A 178 -14.62 19.08 -4.37
CA THR A 178 -14.39 19.61 -3.02
C THR A 178 -13.40 20.77 -3.02
N GLN A 179 -13.54 21.65 -2.02
CA GLN A 179 -12.55 22.71 -1.79
C GLN A 179 -11.19 22.11 -1.45
N ASP A 180 -11.14 20.99 -0.73
CA ASP A 180 -9.90 20.31 -0.37
C ASP A 180 -9.10 19.91 -1.63
N TYR A 181 -9.77 19.40 -2.66
CA TYR A 181 -9.11 19.02 -3.91
C TYR A 181 -8.57 20.24 -4.66
N LEU A 182 -9.36 21.31 -4.72
CA LEU A 182 -8.91 22.57 -5.32
C LEU A 182 -7.67 23.14 -4.60
N ASP A 183 -7.73 23.21 -3.26
CA ASP A 183 -6.63 23.74 -2.45
C ASP A 183 -5.36 22.87 -2.60
N PHE A 184 -5.52 21.56 -2.57
CA PHE A 184 -4.41 20.61 -2.75
C PHE A 184 -3.78 20.74 -4.14
N CYS A 185 -4.57 20.68 -5.20
CA CYS A 185 -4.05 20.80 -6.58
C CYS A 185 -3.39 22.17 -6.81
N THR A 186 -3.94 23.23 -6.22
CA THR A 186 -3.33 24.57 -6.28
C THR A 186 -1.94 24.57 -5.63
N LEU A 187 -1.81 23.99 -4.44
CA LEU A 187 -0.52 23.88 -3.74
C LEU A 187 0.49 23.05 -4.56
N MET A 188 0.07 21.92 -5.11
CA MET A 188 0.95 21.08 -5.93
C MET A 188 1.40 21.82 -7.19
N CYS A 189 0.50 22.53 -7.86
CA CYS A 189 0.85 23.32 -9.05
C CYS A 189 1.78 24.50 -8.69
N GLU A 190 1.59 25.18 -7.55
CA GLU A 190 2.56 26.15 -7.05
C GLU A 190 3.95 25.50 -6.81
N TRP A 191 3.99 24.26 -6.31
CA TRP A 191 5.24 23.54 -6.10
C TRP A 191 5.88 23.09 -7.42
N GLY A 192 5.08 22.73 -8.42
CA GLY A 192 5.55 22.47 -9.80
C GLY A 192 6.20 23.72 -10.38
N GLU A 193 5.53 24.88 -10.33
CA GLU A 193 6.07 26.18 -10.81
C GLU A 193 7.34 26.59 -10.06
N LYS A 194 7.39 26.35 -8.75
CA LYS A 194 8.59 26.60 -7.94
C LYS A 194 9.71 25.57 -8.22
N GLY A 195 9.42 24.48 -8.94
CA GLY A 195 10.38 23.41 -9.22
C GLY A 195 10.72 22.56 -7.99
N TYR A 196 9.80 22.44 -7.02
CA TYR A 196 9.93 21.49 -5.91
C TYR A 196 9.56 20.09 -6.34
N ILE A 197 8.60 19.94 -7.29
CA ILE A 197 8.25 18.69 -7.95
C ILE A 197 8.96 18.65 -9.29
N SER A 198 9.68 17.58 -9.58
CA SER A 198 10.42 17.40 -10.83
C SER A 198 9.48 17.11 -12.00
N GLU A 199 9.85 17.58 -13.21
CA GLU A 199 9.14 17.25 -14.44
C GLU A 199 9.08 15.73 -14.70
N ASP A 200 10.10 14.97 -14.28
CA ASP A 200 10.11 13.51 -14.38
C ASP A 200 8.96 12.86 -13.60
N GLU A 201 8.55 13.44 -12.47
CA GLU A 201 7.41 12.96 -11.69
C GLU A 201 6.12 13.15 -12.48
N ILE A 202 5.90 14.34 -13.00
CA ILE A 202 4.71 14.72 -13.77
C ILE A 202 4.58 13.87 -15.04
N THR A 203 5.70 13.59 -15.71
CA THR A 203 5.74 12.81 -16.96
C THR A 203 5.83 11.29 -16.73
N LYS A 204 5.79 10.84 -15.48
CA LYS A 204 5.96 9.43 -15.09
C LYS A 204 7.28 8.81 -15.55
N THR A 205 8.34 9.61 -15.70
CA THR A 205 9.66 9.14 -16.12
C THR A 205 10.67 9.00 -14.98
N THR A 206 10.27 9.29 -13.75
CA THR A 206 11.07 9.08 -12.54
C THR A 206 11.41 7.59 -12.38
N SER A 207 12.65 7.32 -12.00
CA SER A 207 13.08 5.96 -11.66
C SER A 207 12.53 5.51 -10.30
N ASP A 208 12.10 4.27 -10.18
CA ASP A 208 11.64 3.68 -8.93
C ASP A 208 12.77 3.56 -7.88
N THR A 209 14.03 3.72 -8.31
CA THR A 209 15.21 3.65 -7.43
C THR A 209 15.74 5.03 -7.01
N VAL A 210 15.00 6.12 -7.25
CA VAL A 210 15.45 7.47 -6.86
C VAL A 210 15.66 7.58 -5.36
N SER A 211 14.85 6.90 -4.54
CA SER A 211 15.03 6.89 -3.09
C SER A 211 16.39 6.35 -2.64
N GLN A 212 17.01 5.48 -3.43
CA GLN A 212 18.37 4.96 -3.20
C GLN A 212 19.48 5.93 -3.62
N SER A 213 19.14 7.12 -4.09
CA SER A 213 20.06 8.20 -4.41
C SER A 213 20.02 9.27 -3.32
N GLN A 214 20.98 10.21 -3.36
CA GLN A 214 20.96 11.39 -2.48
C GLN A 214 20.44 12.63 -3.22
N ASP A 215 19.58 12.47 -4.22
CA ASP A 215 19.07 13.54 -5.08
C ASP A 215 17.60 13.90 -4.78
N TRP A 216 17.14 13.65 -3.54
CA TRP A 216 15.81 13.99 -3.09
C TRP A 216 15.81 14.56 -1.67
N GLY A 217 14.80 15.38 -1.36
CA GLY A 217 14.71 16.09 -0.07
C GLY A 217 13.70 15.48 0.90
N VAL A 218 12.47 15.30 0.48
CA VAL A 218 11.39 14.69 1.27
C VAL A 218 10.53 13.81 0.38
N ALA A 219 10.02 12.72 0.96
CA ALA A 219 9.07 11.82 0.31
C ALA A 219 7.96 11.40 1.29
N TRP A 220 6.83 10.98 0.75
CA TRP A 220 5.83 10.28 1.54
C TRP A 220 6.29 8.85 1.85
N TRP A 221 5.77 8.27 2.92
CA TRP A 221 5.96 6.86 3.25
C TRP A 221 4.71 6.27 3.90
N THR A 222 4.53 4.97 3.80
CA THR A 222 3.51 4.26 4.58
C THR A 222 3.93 4.26 6.04
N CYS A 223 3.04 4.56 6.96
CA CYS A 223 3.33 4.52 8.39
C CYS A 223 3.49 3.06 8.85
N VAL A 224 4.75 2.61 8.97
CA VAL A 224 5.11 1.25 9.39
C VAL A 224 5.97 1.33 10.67
N PRO A 225 5.66 0.54 11.70
CA PRO A 225 6.43 0.56 12.94
C PRO A 225 7.91 0.21 12.72
N GLY A 226 8.81 1.05 13.21
CA GLY A 226 10.25 0.81 13.17
C GLY A 226 10.89 0.98 11.79
N ASP A 227 10.20 1.61 10.84
CA ASP A 227 10.70 1.78 9.47
C ASP A 227 11.90 2.73 9.38
N GLU A 228 12.03 3.66 10.34
CA GLU A 228 13.20 4.53 10.47
C GLU A 228 14.49 3.70 10.66
N SER A 229 14.47 2.68 11.51
CA SER A 229 15.62 1.82 11.76
C SER A 229 16.02 0.91 10.57
N ASN A 230 15.14 0.77 9.58
CA ASN A 230 15.39 -0.01 8.36
C ASN A 230 15.75 0.86 7.15
N SER A 231 15.77 2.18 7.29
CA SER A 231 15.93 3.11 6.17
C SER A 231 17.28 2.96 5.48
N GLU A 232 18.37 2.78 6.22
CA GLU A 232 19.72 2.57 5.65
C GLU A 232 19.77 1.33 4.77
N SER A 233 19.15 0.23 5.19
CA SER A 233 19.09 -1.02 4.42
C SER A 233 18.22 -0.88 3.16
N ARG A 234 17.11 -0.16 3.27
CA ARG A 234 16.14 0.02 2.18
C ARG A 234 16.62 1.01 1.12
N ASP A 235 17.08 2.19 1.55
CA ASP A 235 17.34 3.34 0.67
C ASP A 235 18.83 3.75 0.66
N LEU A 236 19.69 2.94 1.26
CA LEU A 236 21.16 3.14 1.31
C LEU A 236 21.58 4.43 2.04
N GLN A 237 20.73 4.94 2.92
CA GLN A 237 20.97 6.13 3.76
C GLN A 237 20.07 6.11 4.98
N GLU A 238 20.51 6.79 6.04
CA GLU A 238 19.68 7.01 7.21
C GLU A 238 18.62 8.09 6.92
N GLU A 239 17.43 7.90 7.48
CA GLU A 239 16.28 8.78 7.29
C GLU A 239 15.66 9.13 8.63
N VAL A 240 15.07 10.32 8.71
CA VAL A 240 14.22 10.75 9.82
C VAL A 240 12.79 10.96 9.35
N PHE A 241 11.82 10.79 10.24
CA PHE A 241 10.41 10.77 9.90
C PHE A 241 9.60 11.83 10.64
N VAL A 242 8.58 12.37 9.98
CA VAL A 242 7.39 12.92 10.62
C VAL A 242 6.40 11.79 10.73
N GLU A 243 6.45 11.06 11.85
CA GLU A 243 5.58 9.93 12.10
C GLU A 243 4.14 10.38 12.33
N GLY A 244 3.18 9.64 11.73
CA GLY A 244 1.77 9.92 11.87
C GLY A 244 1.40 11.30 11.31
N PHE A 245 1.98 11.67 10.19
CA PHE A 245 1.59 12.89 9.46
C PHE A 245 0.10 12.86 9.14
N THR A 246 -0.45 11.68 8.83
CA THR A 246 -1.88 11.41 8.82
C THR A 246 -2.30 10.46 9.93
N GLY A 247 -3.60 10.37 10.22
CA GLY A 247 -4.14 9.33 11.10
C GLY A 247 -4.00 7.93 10.50
N LYS A 248 -4.27 6.92 11.34
CA LYS A 248 -4.24 5.50 10.96
C LYS A 248 -5.67 4.98 10.86
N TYR A 249 -6.03 4.42 9.71
CA TYR A 249 -7.38 3.94 9.43
C TYR A 249 -7.39 2.51 8.92
N ALA A 250 -8.15 1.64 9.59
CA ALA A 250 -8.38 0.27 9.15
C ALA A 250 -9.63 0.23 8.25
N HIS A 251 -9.44 -0.20 7.02
CA HIS A 251 -10.52 -0.45 6.06
C HIS A 251 -10.30 -1.76 5.29
N SER A 252 -11.24 -2.15 4.46
CA SER A 252 -11.30 -3.49 3.84
C SER A 252 -10.07 -3.88 3.03
N THR A 253 -9.35 -2.91 2.47
CA THR A 253 -8.19 -3.19 1.62
C THR A 253 -6.89 -3.30 2.40
N THR A 254 -6.80 -2.71 3.61
CA THR A 254 -5.55 -2.67 4.38
C THR A 254 -5.08 -4.03 4.87
N THR A 255 -6.01 -4.89 5.31
CA THR A 255 -5.69 -6.26 5.75
C THR A 255 -5.19 -7.16 4.63
N LEU A 256 -5.47 -6.80 3.38
CA LEU A 256 -5.03 -7.52 2.18
C LEU A 256 -3.96 -6.76 1.40
N GLY A 257 -3.33 -5.77 2.01
CA GLY A 257 -2.17 -5.07 1.45
C GLY A 257 -0.99 -5.99 1.14
N SER A 258 -0.98 -7.19 1.73
CA SER A 258 -0.15 -8.34 1.37
C SER A 258 -0.84 -9.61 1.86
N CYS A 259 -0.97 -10.62 1.03
CA CYS A 259 -1.67 -11.85 1.36
C CYS A 259 -1.27 -13.00 0.44
N PHE A 260 -1.69 -14.22 0.81
CA PHE A 260 -1.61 -15.38 -0.07
C PHE A 260 -2.99 -15.80 -0.56
N ALA A 261 -3.07 -16.27 -1.79
CA ALA A 261 -4.22 -16.95 -2.36
C ALA A 261 -3.90 -18.42 -2.65
N ILE A 262 -4.76 -19.33 -2.20
CA ILE A 262 -4.73 -20.71 -2.69
C ILE A 262 -5.53 -20.72 -4.00
N THR A 263 -5.00 -21.33 -5.05
CA THR A 263 -5.62 -21.26 -6.37
C THR A 263 -6.85 -22.16 -6.47
N ALA A 264 -7.88 -21.71 -7.18
CA ALA A 264 -9.15 -22.41 -7.31
C ALA A 264 -9.06 -23.80 -7.93
N ASN A 265 -7.99 -24.08 -8.71
CA ASN A 265 -7.75 -25.38 -9.30
C ASN A 265 -7.16 -26.39 -8.31
N SER A 266 -6.79 -25.98 -7.10
CA SER A 266 -6.26 -26.89 -6.08
C SER A 266 -7.33 -27.89 -5.66
N THR A 267 -6.92 -29.15 -5.44
CA THR A 267 -7.78 -30.10 -4.74
C THR A 267 -7.90 -29.73 -3.27
N GLU A 268 -8.90 -30.24 -2.58
CA GLU A 268 -9.07 -30.01 -1.13
C GLU A 268 -7.84 -30.48 -0.34
N GLU A 269 -7.19 -31.58 -0.75
CA GLU A 269 -5.95 -32.07 -0.13
C GLU A 269 -4.79 -31.09 -0.33
N GLN A 270 -4.66 -30.51 -1.53
CA GLN A 270 -3.67 -29.47 -1.81
C GLN A 270 -3.97 -28.18 -1.05
N ALA A 271 -5.24 -27.77 -0.96
CA ALA A 271 -5.63 -26.60 -0.18
C ALA A 271 -5.30 -26.77 1.31
N LYS A 272 -5.57 -27.95 1.88
CA LYS A 272 -5.16 -28.27 3.28
C LYS A 272 -3.66 -28.24 3.46
N ALA A 273 -2.90 -28.78 2.49
CA ALA A 273 -1.43 -28.74 2.52
C ALA A 273 -0.89 -27.29 2.49
N CYS A 274 -1.51 -26.41 1.69
CA CYS A 274 -1.18 -24.99 1.66
C CYS A 274 -1.49 -24.31 3.02
N ILE A 275 -2.65 -24.61 3.63
CA ILE A 275 -3.04 -24.10 4.95
C ILE A 275 -2.04 -24.58 6.02
N ASP A 276 -1.64 -25.84 6.00
CA ASP A 276 -0.67 -26.41 6.94
C ASP A 276 0.72 -25.76 6.77
N PHE A 277 1.14 -25.51 5.52
CA PHE A 277 2.40 -24.82 5.22
C PHE A 277 2.36 -23.37 5.72
N LEU A 278 1.30 -22.62 5.42
CA LEU A 278 1.12 -21.26 5.92
C LEU A 278 1.02 -21.22 7.44
N GLY A 279 0.39 -22.22 8.05
CA GLY A 279 0.36 -22.38 9.52
C GLY A 279 1.76 -22.46 10.12
N LEU A 280 2.68 -23.22 9.51
CA LEU A 280 4.08 -23.25 9.93
C LEU A 280 4.78 -21.91 9.65
N LEU A 281 4.56 -21.36 8.48
CA LEU A 281 5.16 -20.10 8.08
C LEU A 281 4.80 -18.95 9.05
N TYR A 282 3.62 -19.00 9.64
CA TYR A 282 3.09 -17.96 10.55
C TYR A 282 3.35 -18.23 12.03
N THR A 283 3.91 -19.40 12.40
CA THR A 283 4.08 -19.77 13.82
C THR A 283 5.43 -20.39 14.16
N ASP A 284 6.22 -20.81 13.18
CA ASP A 284 7.49 -21.49 13.40
C ASP A 284 8.65 -20.63 12.89
N THR A 285 9.41 -20.04 13.82
CA THR A 285 10.54 -19.15 13.50
C THR A 285 11.51 -19.75 12.49
N THR A 286 11.85 -21.04 12.62
CA THR A 286 12.80 -21.68 11.69
C THR A 286 12.28 -21.71 10.25
N VAL A 287 10.97 -21.95 10.08
CA VAL A 287 10.34 -21.98 8.75
C VAL A 287 10.18 -20.57 8.20
N ALA A 288 9.78 -19.63 9.06
CA ALA A 288 9.63 -18.23 8.72
C ALA A 288 10.96 -17.61 8.28
N ASP A 289 12.02 -17.78 9.07
CA ASP A 289 13.34 -17.25 8.75
C ASP A 289 13.92 -17.89 7.49
N LEU A 290 13.76 -19.21 7.31
CA LEU A 290 14.25 -19.91 6.11
C LEU A 290 13.55 -19.38 4.84
N TYR A 291 12.24 -19.11 4.92
CA TYR A 291 11.48 -18.58 3.80
C TYR A 291 11.77 -17.10 3.53
N THR A 292 11.95 -16.31 4.58
CA THR A 292 12.15 -14.86 4.47
C THR A 292 13.60 -14.50 4.21
N TYR A 293 14.52 -15.06 4.99
CA TYR A 293 15.94 -14.66 4.96
C TYR A 293 16.85 -15.67 4.28
N GLY A 294 16.40 -16.93 4.09
CA GLY A 294 17.22 -18.00 3.51
C GLY A 294 18.01 -18.77 4.55
N ILE A 295 19.25 -19.14 4.20
CA ILE A 295 20.12 -20.00 5.00
C ILE A 295 21.13 -19.13 5.75
N GLN A 296 21.15 -19.24 7.09
CA GLN A 296 22.13 -18.56 7.93
C GLN A 296 23.56 -18.88 7.49
N ASP A 297 24.44 -17.88 7.54
CA ASP A 297 25.85 -17.91 7.12
C ASP A 297 26.04 -18.12 5.60
N VAL A 298 24.97 -18.19 4.82
CA VAL A 298 24.95 -18.24 3.36
C VAL A 298 24.26 -17.01 2.78
N ASP A 299 23.02 -16.79 3.18
CA ASP A 299 22.15 -15.73 2.67
C ASP A 299 22.05 -14.56 3.65
N TYR A 300 22.21 -14.80 4.93
CA TYR A 300 22.24 -13.77 5.98
C TYR A 300 23.20 -14.15 7.11
N THR A 301 23.52 -13.20 7.98
CA THR A 301 24.30 -13.43 9.21
C THR A 301 23.51 -12.94 10.43
N LEU A 302 23.94 -13.37 11.62
CA LEU A 302 23.42 -12.82 12.87
C LEU A 302 24.45 -11.85 13.47
N ASP A 303 23.97 -10.76 14.00
CA ASP A 303 24.78 -9.82 14.78
C ASP A 303 25.09 -10.34 16.21
N ALA A 304 25.72 -9.53 17.04
CA ALA A 304 26.08 -9.90 18.40
C ALA A 304 24.87 -10.14 19.33
N ASP A 305 23.73 -9.56 19.01
CA ASP A 305 22.48 -9.67 19.75
C ASP A 305 21.58 -10.78 19.19
N GLY A 306 22.05 -11.50 18.15
CA GLY A 306 21.32 -12.57 17.50
C GLY A 306 20.25 -12.09 16.52
N LYS A 307 20.31 -10.85 16.08
CA LYS A 307 19.43 -10.27 15.07
C LYS A 307 19.98 -10.52 13.66
N VAL A 308 19.08 -10.63 12.70
CA VAL A 308 19.39 -10.89 11.29
C VAL A 308 20.01 -9.65 10.65
N THR A 309 21.14 -9.84 10.00
CA THR A 309 21.72 -8.89 9.05
C THR A 309 21.57 -9.47 7.64
N PRO A 310 20.61 -8.99 6.84
CA PRO A 310 20.38 -9.51 5.50
C PRO A 310 21.57 -9.26 4.56
N ASN A 311 21.75 -10.12 3.59
CA ASN A 311 22.67 -9.89 2.49
C ASN A 311 21.84 -9.63 1.21
N ASN A 312 21.72 -8.37 0.82
CA ASN A 312 20.89 -7.94 -0.30
C ASN A 312 21.35 -8.46 -1.68
N GLU A 313 22.54 -9.10 -1.76
CA GLU A 313 23.04 -9.74 -2.98
C GLU A 313 22.68 -11.24 -3.06
N LYS A 314 21.99 -11.77 -2.04
CA LYS A 314 21.63 -13.18 -1.92
C LYS A 314 20.12 -13.38 -1.87
N TYR A 315 19.71 -14.63 -1.61
CA TYR A 315 18.29 -14.94 -1.39
C TYR A 315 17.75 -14.16 -0.19
N GLY A 316 16.53 -13.69 -0.34
CA GLY A 316 15.76 -13.06 0.72
C GLY A 316 14.51 -12.37 0.17
N HIS A 317 13.49 -12.34 1.00
CA HIS A 317 12.25 -11.63 0.75
C HIS A 317 12.06 -10.55 1.80
N ALA A 318 11.33 -9.50 1.44
CA ALA A 318 10.89 -8.53 2.43
C ALA A 318 9.89 -9.17 3.41
N ALA A 319 10.01 -8.84 4.70
CA ALA A 319 9.13 -9.42 5.72
C ALA A 319 7.64 -9.17 5.43
N TRP A 320 7.31 -8.00 4.87
CA TRP A 320 5.94 -7.61 4.57
C TRP A 320 5.25 -8.44 3.47
N GLU A 321 6.01 -9.17 2.65
CA GLU A 321 5.52 -10.02 1.56
C GLU A 321 5.69 -11.52 1.83
N SER A 322 6.35 -11.91 2.91
CA SER A 322 6.75 -13.30 3.13
C SER A 322 5.94 -14.01 4.20
N THR A 323 5.75 -13.40 5.37
CA THR A 323 5.05 -14.04 6.50
C THR A 323 4.52 -13.03 7.50
N SER A 324 3.82 -13.52 8.53
CA SER A 324 3.49 -12.72 9.71
C SER A 324 4.75 -12.16 10.37
N VAL A 325 4.68 -10.94 10.90
CA VAL A 325 5.78 -10.33 11.66
C VAL A 325 6.07 -11.06 12.97
N VAL A 326 5.15 -11.90 13.45
CA VAL A 326 5.21 -12.54 14.79
C VAL A 326 6.33 -13.59 14.91
N PRO A 327 6.52 -14.53 13.95
CA PRO A 327 7.51 -15.60 14.11
C PRO A 327 8.91 -15.21 13.68
N LEU A 328 9.11 -14.08 12.99
CA LEU A 328 10.41 -13.73 12.43
C LEU A 328 11.44 -13.36 13.49
N THR A 329 12.66 -13.80 13.30
CA THR A 329 13.81 -13.25 14.00
C THR A 329 13.98 -11.78 13.58
N LEU A 330 14.15 -10.90 14.57
CA LEU A 330 14.31 -9.47 14.34
C LEU A 330 15.54 -9.18 13.47
N CYS A 331 15.44 -8.16 12.63
CA CYS A 331 16.60 -7.62 11.92
C CYS A 331 17.43 -6.70 12.83
N SER A 332 18.71 -6.56 12.51
CA SER A 332 19.60 -5.58 13.16
C SER A 332 18.98 -4.18 13.06
N GLY A 333 18.98 -3.44 14.18
CA GLY A 333 18.34 -2.14 14.29
C GLY A 333 16.88 -2.19 14.72
N GLU A 334 16.15 -3.28 14.53
CA GLU A 334 14.75 -3.39 14.96
C GLU A 334 14.61 -3.44 16.49
N PRO A 335 13.55 -2.82 17.06
CA PRO A 335 13.30 -2.85 18.49
C PRO A 335 12.88 -4.27 18.95
N ASP A 336 13.27 -4.64 20.17
CA ASP A 336 12.99 -5.98 20.73
C ASP A 336 11.49 -6.25 20.93
N ASP A 337 10.70 -5.20 21.07
CA ASP A 337 9.25 -5.22 21.24
C ASP A 337 8.47 -4.96 19.93
N LYS A 338 9.10 -5.12 18.77
CA LYS A 338 8.50 -4.89 17.45
C LYS A 338 7.09 -5.49 17.31
N VAL A 339 6.89 -6.74 17.73
CA VAL A 339 5.58 -7.39 17.64
C VAL A 339 4.54 -6.66 18.49
N GLN A 340 4.90 -6.20 19.69
CA GLN A 340 4.01 -5.43 20.54
C GLN A 340 3.67 -4.08 19.92
N ILE A 341 4.66 -3.41 19.32
CA ILE A 341 4.45 -2.13 18.60
C ILE A 341 3.43 -2.32 17.49
N TYR A 342 3.54 -3.37 16.66
CA TYR A 342 2.55 -3.68 15.62
C TYR A 342 1.16 -3.92 16.19
N GLN A 343 1.05 -4.67 17.30
CA GLN A 343 -0.23 -4.93 17.96
C GLN A 343 -0.86 -3.65 18.51
N ASP A 344 -0.08 -2.80 19.14
CA ASP A 344 -0.53 -1.54 19.72
C ASP A 344 -0.98 -0.56 18.64
N MET A 345 -0.23 -0.45 17.54
CA MET A 345 -0.58 0.43 16.42
C MET A 345 -1.84 -0.07 15.69
N ASN A 346 -1.97 -1.38 15.46
CA ASN A 346 -3.19 -1.97 14.93
C ASN A 346 -4.39 -1.71 15.85
N GLY A 347 -4.18 -1.79 17.18
CA GLY A 347 -5.22 -1.50 18.18
C GLY A 347 -5.63 -0.03 18.26
N GLN A 348 -4.76 0.90 17.84
CA GLN A 348 -5.02 2.34 17.80
C GLN A 348 -5.66 2.81 16.50
N ALA A 349 -5.62 1.98 15.44
CA ALA A 349 -6.20 2.34 14.15
C ALA A 349 -7.71 2.58 14.28
N LYS A 350 -8.17 3.69 13.72
CA LYS A 350 -9.59 4.01 13.68
C LYS A 350 -10.27 3.12 12.64
N ALA A 351 -11.38 2.50 12.99
CA ALA A 351 -12.18 1.81 12.00
C ALA A 351 -12.77 2.82 10.99
N SER A 352 -12.65 2.51 9.70
CA SER A 352 -13.36 3.23 8.67
C SER A 352 -14.87 2.99 8.81
N CYS A 353 -15.70 4.01 8.52
CA CYS A 353 -17.16 3.85 8.42
C CYS A 353 -17.52 2.83 7.34
N ALA A 354 -16.70 2.70 6.32
CA ALA A 354 -16.84 1.78 5.20
C ALA A 354 -16.08 0.45 5.38
N ALA A 355 -15.59 0.14 6.59
CA ALA A 355 -14.89 -1.12 6.85
C ALA A 355 -15.77 -2.33 6.53
N GLY A 356 -15.29 -3.19 5.62
CA GLY A 356 -16.02 -4.34 5.09
C GLY A 356 -16.79 -4.06 3.80
N PHE A 357 -16.92 -2.81 3.35
CA PHE A 357 -17.46 -2.49 2.03
C PHE A 357 -16.43 -2.79 0.93
N ARG A 358 -16.93 -3.29 -0.20
CA ARG A 358 -16.14 -3.49 -1.43
C ARG A 358 -16.97 -3.08 -2.63
N PHE A 359 -16.41 -2.20 -3.45
CA PHE A 359 -17.07 -1.78 -4.68
C PHE A 359 -16.88 -2.84 -5.78
N ASN A 360 -17.98 -3.36 -6.28
CA ASN A 360 -17.99 -4.21 -7.47
C ASN A 360 -18.16 -3.34 -8.73
N VAL A 361 -17.08 -3.17 -9.48
CA VAL A 361 -17.07 -2.34 -10.71
C VAL A 361 -17.77 -3.00 -11.91
N ALA A 362 -18.04 -4.30 -11.88
CA ALA A 362 -18.54 -5.05 -13.04
C ALA A 362 -19.79 -4.43 -13.74
N PRO A 363 -20.77 -3.85 -13.02
CA PRO A 363 -21.91 -3.19 -13.67
C PRO A 363 -21.55 -1.95 -14.50
N VAL A 364 -20.42 -1.31 -14.22
CA VAL A 364 -19.97 -0.03 -14.83
C VAL A 364 -18.50 -0.08 -15.29
N GLU A 365 -18.01 -1.27 -15.59
CA GLU A 365 -16.58 -1.51 -15.87
C GLU A 365 -16.04 -0.65 -17.03
N ALA A 366 -16.81 -0.50 -18.11
CA ALA A 366 -16.38 0.31 -19.26
C ALA A 366 -16.29 1.80 -18.91
N GLN A 367 -17.26 2.33 -18.17
CA GLN A 367 -17.27 3.71 -17.72
C GLN A 367 -16.16 3.95 -16.69
N TYR A 368 -15.97 3.02 -15.75
CA TYR A 368 -14.89 3.11 -14.76
C TYR A 368 -13.52 3.17 -15.44
N ALA A 369 -13.26 2.28 -16.41
CA ALA A 369 -12.01 2.30 -17.18
C ALA A 369 -11.83 3.60 -17.97
N ALA A 370 -12.91 4.14 -18.55
CA ALA A 370 -12.86 5.43 -19.24
C ALA A 370 -12.54 6.59 -18.26
N CYS A 371 -13.16 6.61 -17.08
CA CYS A 371 -12.88 7.60 -16.03
C CYS A 371 -11.42 7.51 -15.52
N THR A 372 -10.86 6.29 -15.38
CA THR A 372 -9.44 6.11 -15.02
C THR A 372 -8.51 6.73 -16.07
N ASN A 373 -8.81 6.57 -17.37
CA ASN A 373 -8.04 7.22 -18.42
C ASN A 373 -8.14 8.76 -18.36
N VAL A 374 -9.30 9.30 -18.00
CA VAL A 374 -9.48 10.74 -17.82
C VAL A 374 -8.70 11.22 -16.59
N PHE A 375 -8.70 10.46 -15.48
CA PHE A 375 -7.85 10.75 -14.33
C PHE A 375 -6.37 10.83 -14.73
N ASP A 376 -5.86 9.87 -15.50
CA ASP A 376 -4.48 9.87 -15.96
C ASP A 376 -4.12 11.12 -16.79
N GLN A 377 -5.08 11.67 -17.50
CA GLN A 377 -4.87 12.86 -18.33
C GLN A 377 -4.92 14.17 -17.55
N TYR A 378 -5.79 14.27 -16.55
CA TYR A 378 -6.06 15.50 -15.79
C TYR A 378 -5.68 15.40 -14.32
N GLY A 379 -6.30 14.45 -13.59
CA GLY A 379 -6.18 14.34 -12.15
C GLY A 379 -4.75 14.05 -11.72
N PHE A 380 -4.11 13.09 -12.37
CA PHE A 380 -2.71 12.77 -12.10
C PHE A 380 -1.79 13.98 -12.32
N VAL A 381 -1.97 14.70 -13.41
CA VAL A 381 -1.14 15.88 -13.73
C VAL A 381 -1.42 17.04 -12.76
N LEU A 382 -2.69 17.25 -12.37
CA LEU A 382 -3.06 18.22 -11.34
C LEU A 382 -2.39 17.92 -9.99
N GLU A 383 -2.49 16.67 -9.55
CA GLU A 383 -1.97 16.24 -8.24
C GLU A 383 -0.44 16.23 -8.16
N LEU A 384 0.25 16.27 -9.32
CA LEU A 384 1.70 16.36 -9.40
C LEU A 384 2.20 17.74 -9.88
N GLY A 385 1.33 18.75 -9.94
CA GLY A 385 1.74 20.12 -10.19
C GLY A 385 2.10 20.43 -11.65
N GLY A 386 1.49 19.72 -12.61
CA GLY A 386 1.81 19.84 -14.03
C GLY A 386 1.10 20.96 -14.78
N TYR A 387 0.30 21.78 -14.10
CA TYR A 387 -0.39 22.94 -14.68
C TYR A 387 0.05 24.25 -14.02
N ALA A 388 -0.28 25.39 -14.63
CA ALA A 388 -0.12 26.66 -13.96
C ALA A 388 -1.11 26.78 -12.78
N ALA A 389 -0.62 27.23 -11.63
CA ALA A 389 -1.44 27.36 -10.42
C ALA A 389 -2.66 28.28 -10.63
N SER A 390 -2.52 29.32 -11.49
CA SER A 390 -3.63 30.22 -11.88
C SER A 390 -4.74 29.53 -12.66
N ASP A 391 -4.49 28.38 -13.27
CA ASP A 391 -5.43 27.72 -14.19
C ASP A 391 -6.11 26.52 -13.54
N VAL A 392 -5.71 26.12 -12.31
CA VAL A 392 -6.16 24.91 -11.63
C VAL A 392 -7.70 24.82 -11.56
N GLU A 393 -8.39 25.89 -11.19
CA GLU A 393 -9.86 25.91 -11.14
C GLU A 393 -10.49 25.59 -12.50
N SER A 394 -9.96 26.17 -13.59
CA SER A 394 -10.46 25.91 -14.94
C SER A 394 -10.13 24.50 -15.41
N ILE A 395 -8.96 23.98 -15.08
CA ILE A 395 -8.54 22.61 -15.42
C ILE A 395 -9.41 21.59 -14.65
N ILE A 396 -9.71 21.83 -13.37
CA ILE A 396 -10.65 20.98 -12.60
C ILE A 396 -12.05 20.98 -13.25
N ALA A 397 -12.52 22.12 -13.75
CA ALA A 397 -13.79 22.19 -14.46
C ALA A 397 -13.75 21.38 -15.77
N GLU A 398 -12.67 21.46 -16.57
CA GLU A 398 -12.46 20.65 -17.77
C GLU A 398 -12.36 19.15 -17.43
N TYR A 399 -11.63 18.81 -16.36
CA TYR A 399 -11.52 17.45 -15.84
C TYR A 399 -12.89 16.85 -15.51
N ASN A 400 -13.70 17.57 -14.74
CA ASN A 400 -15.05 17.10 -14.39
C ASN A 400 -15.95 16.96 -15.62
N ALA A 401 -15.85 17.86 -16.60
CA ALA A 401 -16.59 17.73 -17.87
C ALA A 401 -16.17 16.47 -18.64
N ALA A 402 -14.87 16.18 -18.71
CA ALA A 402 -14.35 14.97 -19.35
C ALA A 402 -14.77 13.69 -18.60
N LEU A 403 -14.80 13.72 -17.26
CA LEU A 403 -15.34 12.63 -16.44
C LEU A 403 -16.81 12.37 -16.74
N ASP A 404 -17.63 13.43 -16.85
CA ASP A 404 -19.05 13.29 -17.18
C ASP A 404 -19.25 12.67 -18.58
N GLU A 405 -18.44 13.07 -19.57
CA GLU A 405 -18.44 12.46 -20.90
C GLU A 405 -18.01 10.98 -20.88
N ALA A 406 -17.13 10.61 -19.98
CA ALA A 406 -16.67 9.23 -19.77
C ALA A 406 -17.70 8.34 -19.04
N GLY A 407 -18.82 8.91 -18.55
CA GLY A 407 -19.87 8.17 -17.84
C GLY A 407 -19.69 8.15 -16.32
N TYR A 408 -18.98 9.11 -15.77
CA TYR A 408 -18.70 9.21 -14.33
C TYR A 408 -19.95 9.16 -13.45
N GLN A 409 -21.06 9.80 -13.89
CA GLN A 409 -22.29 9.80 -13.11
C GLN A 409 -22.87 8.39 -12.93
N ASP A 410 -22.71 7.50 -13.93
CA ASP A 410 -23.13 6.10 -13.81
C ASP A 410 -22.26 5.35 -12.78
N VAL A 411 -20.93 5.60 -12.79
CA VAL A 411 -20.00 5.01 -11.83
C VAL A 411 -20.32 5.46 -10.41
N LEU A 412 -20.51 6.76 -10.20
CA LEU A 412 -20.82 7.32 -8.90
C LEU A 412 -22.18 6.84 -8.36
N ALA A 413 -23.18 6.73 -9.24
CA ALA A 413 -24.51 6.22 -8.88
C ALA A 413 -24.45 4.74 -8.47
N GLU A 414 -23.72 3.91 -9.21
CA GLU A 414 -23.55 2.49 -8.88
C GLU A 414 -22.76 2.30 -7.59
N PHE A 415 -21.69 3.07 -7.39
CA PHE A 415 -20.94 3.08 -6.13
C PHE A 415 -21.84 3.44 -4.96
N SER A 416 -22.59 4.54 -5.08
CA SER A 416 -23.50 5.02 -4.02
C SER A 416 -24.57 4.00 -3.70
N LYS A 417 -25.15 3.37 -4.72
CA LYS A 417 -26.16 2.32 -4.56
C LYS A 417 -25.60 1.12 -3.79
N GLN A 418 -24.45 0.61 -4.21
CA GLN A 418 -23.82 -0.54 -3.54
C GLN A 418 -23.44 -0.21 -2.09
N TYR A 419 -22.96 1.01 -1.83
CA TYR A 419 -22.61 1.46 -0.49
C TYR A 419 -23.84 1.52 0.43
N GLU A 420 -24.95 2.10 -0.04
CA GLU A 420 -26.19 2.15 0.74
C GLU A 420 -26.80 0.75 0.95
N ASP A 421 -26.80 -0.11 -0.09
CA ASP A 421 -27.28 -1.49 0.02
C ASP A 421 -26.45 -2.26 1.09
N TRP A 422 -25.13 -2.08 1.09
CA TRP A 422 -24.25 -2.69 2.09
C TRP A 422 -24.52 -2.15 3.50
N LYS A 423 -24.70 -0.85 3.69
CA LYS A 423 -25.07 -0.27 4.99
C LYS A 423 -26.40 -0.85 5.50
N ALA A 424 -27.37 -1.01 4.62
CA ALA A 424 -28.67 -1.57 4.99
C ALA A 424 -28.62 -3.07 5.36
N SER A 425 -27.53 -3.78 4.98
CA SER A 425 -27.35 -5.20 5.27
C SER A 425 -26.64 -5.47 6.60
N LYS A 426 -26.09 -4.43 7.24
CA LYS A 426 -25.46 -4.49 8.59
C LYS A 426 -26.49 -4.47 9.70
#